data_498fe9cc9cf9e65c13b127471f4133f9
#
_entry.id   498fe9cc9cf9e65c13b127471f4133f9
#
_cell.length_a   1.000
_cell.length_b   1.000
_cell.length_c   1.000
_cell.angle_alpha   90.00
_cell.angle_beta   90.00
_cell.angle_gamma   90.00
#
_symmetry.space_group_name_H-M   'P 1'
#
loop_
_entity.id
_entity.type
_entity.pdbx_description
1 polymer ?
#
loop_
_entity_poly.entity_id
_entity_poly.type
_entity_poly.pdbx_seq_one_letter_code
_entity_poly.pdbx_strand_id
1 'polypeptide(L)'
;FCLEKKPMKLMPKLNKTTNILIRIFIVVAVYVYIYYEVFYKRDINVMLDLLDKMMEDKAFLPLFVFASILMPLNLFLEAKKWQFLVSRSERVSMLTSMKAVFTGLSVSIFTPNRVGEFFGRIFFLKKTPPIEGIFMTVIGSISQLLVTIIVGSISLAFFLPTYYAPSDFSSELLMYSLFVVGFLANIIFLGLYLNISFITALSKRVFKPEWKHWNHYIEIFSAYKTSELLRVFGLSLLRYLVFSTQFFLFLRAFDVPLPLGEAMMLIPVIYLVTTSIPTIALSELG
;
A
#
# COMPACT_ATOMS: atom_id res chain seq x y z
N PHE A 1 16.53 27.09 30.59
CA PHE A 1 15.78 26.02 31.26
C PHE A 1 15.77 24.82 30.31
N CYS A 2 16.67 23.89 30.58
CA CYS A 2 16.85 22.65 29.83
C CYS A 2 15.78 21.67 30.33
N LEU A 3 14.69 21.49 29.59
CA LEU A 3 13.70 20.45 29.87
C LEU A 3 14.27 19.12 29.39
N GLU A 4 14.75 18.34 30.31
CA GLU A 4 15.17 16.95 30.16
C GLU A 4 13.98 16.15 29.54
N LYS A 5 14.10 15.80 28.25
CA LYS A 5 13.12 14.96 27.53
C LYS A 5 13.15 13.55 28.13
N LYS A 6 12.28 13.28 29.09
CA LYS A 6 12.02 11.93 29.59
C LYS A 6 11.56 11.06 28.41
N PRO A 7 12.27 9.98 28.06
CA PRO A 7 11.81 9.10 26.98
C PRO A 7 10.49 8.48 27.38
N MET A 8 9.48 8.68 26.57
CA MET A 8 8.15 8.09 26.74
C MET A 8 8.30 6.56 26.63
N LYS A 9 8.20 5.86 27.78
CA LYS A 9 8.14 4.40 27.83
C LYS A 9 6.82 3.94 27.21
N LEU A 10 6.81 3.68 25.92
CA LEU A 10 5.61 3.38 25.14
C LEU A 10 5.05 1.97 25.40
N MET A 11 5.74 1.08 26.10
CA MET A 11 5.19 -0.23 26.52
C MET A 11 5.89 -0.73 27.79
N PRO A 12 5.16 -1.37 28.73
CA PRO A 12 5.80 -2.14 29.80
C PRO A 12 6.64 -3.25 29.15
N LYS A 13 7.86 -3.45 29.63
CA LYS A 13 8.69 -4.58 29.20
C LYS A 13 7.95 -5.86 29.54
N LEU A 14 7.25 -6.43 28.57
CA LEU A 14 6.66 -7.76 28.69
C LEU A 14 7.77 -8.75 29.06
N ASN A 15 7.48 -9.62 30.03
CA ASN A 15 8.40 -10.68 30.43
C ASN A 15 8.77 -11.51 29.20
N LYS A 16 10.03 -11.95 29.09
CA LYS A 16 10.54 -12.70 27.93
C LYS A 16 9.63 -13.90 27.59
N THR A 17 9.14 -14.58 28.60
CA THR A 17 8.22 -15.71 28.49
C THR A 17 6.85 -15.29 27.89
N THR A 18 6.28 -14.19 28.37
CA THR A 18 5.00 -13.67 27.87
C THR A 18 5.09 -13.27 26.38
N ASN A 19 6.21 -12.67 25.99
CA ASN A 19 6.46 -12.29 24.58
C ASN A 19 6.56 -13.53 23.68
N ILE A 20 7.19 -14.62 24.16
CA ILE A 20 7.27 -15.89 23.42
C ILE A 20 5.89 -16.54 23.32
N LEU A 21 5.14 -16.56 24.41
CA LEU A 21 3.77 -17.14 24.42
C LEU A 21 2.83 -16.39 23.48
N ILE A 22 2.88 -15.05 23.45
CA ILE A 22 2.08 -14.24 22.51
C ILE A 22 2.44 -14.57 21.06
N ARG A 23 3.73 -14.71 20.74
CA ARG A 23 4.18 -15.07 19.38
C ARG A 23 3.70 -16.46 18.98
N ILE A 24 3.80 -17.45 19.86
CA ILE A 24 3.32 -18.82 19.61
C ILE A 24 1.81 -18.79 19.42
N PHE A 25 1.07 -18.09 20.28
CA PHE A 25 -0.38 -17.97 20.17
C PHE A 25 -0.80 -17.36 18.81
N ILE A 26 -0.16 -16.27 18.38
CA ILE A 26 -0.43 -15.64 17.09
C ILE A 26 -0.17 -16.63 15.95
N VAL A 27 0.96 -17.33 15.98
CA VAL A 27 1.32 -18.32 14.94
C VAL A 27 0.28 -19.44 14.90
N VAL A 28 -0.08 -20.00 16.05
CA VAL A 28 -1.08 -21.06 16.14
C VAL A 28 -2.46 -20.57 15.65
N ALA A 29 -2.88 -19.37 16.06
CA ALA A 29 -4.16 -18.80 15.62
C ALA A 29 -4.22 -18.61 14.09
N VAL A 30 -3.11 -18.16 13.47
CA VAL A 30 -3.00 -18.03 12.01
C VAL A 30 -3.08 -19.39 11.33
N TYR A 31 -2.36 -20.40 11.85
CA TYR A 31 -2.44 -21.75 11.27
C TYR A 31 -3.82 -22.38 11.41
N VAL A 32 -4.48 -22.22 12.57
CA VAL A 32 -5.85 -22.69 12.78
C VAL A 32 -6.81 -22.00 11.84
N TYR A 33 -6.67 -20.67 11.65
CA TYR A 33 -7.50 -19.93 10.72
C TYR A 33 -7.31 -20.40 9.27
N ILE A 34 -6.05 -20.55 8.81
CA ILE A 34 -5.75 -21.06 7.46
C ILE A 34 -6.30 -22.48 7.29
N TYR A 35 -6.11 -23.35 8.29
CA TYR A 35 -6.63 -24.71 8.26
C TYR A 35 -8.17 -24.71 8.12
N TYR A 36 -8.87 -23.92 8.92
CA TYR A 36 -10.31 -23.79 8.86
C TYR A 36 -10.80 -23.26 7.50
N GLU A 37 -10.16 -22.21 6.99
CA GLU A 37 -10.52 -21.57 5.71
C GLU A 37 -10.29 -22.51 4.52
N VAL A 38 -9.16 -23.23 4.50
CA VAL A 38 -8.77 -24.12 3.38
C VAL A 38 -9.52 -25.45 3.44
N PHE A 39 -9.67 -26.07 4.63
CA PHE A 39 -10.15 -27.43 4.76
C PHE A 39 -11.63 -27.54 5.11
N TYR A 40 -12.23 -26.53 5.71
CA TYR A 40 -13.62 -26.59 6.16
C TYR A 40 -14.58 -25.79 5.28
N LYS A 41 -14.11 -24.68 4.72
CA LYS A 41 -14.96 -23.75 3.97
C LYS A 41 -14.94 -24.01 2.45
N ARG A 42 -13.89 -24.68 1.94
CA ARG A 42 -13.72 -24.99 0.51
C ARG A 42 -13.64 -26.49 0.28
N ASP A 43 -14.26 -26.97 -0.81
CA ASP A 43 -14.16 -28.37 -1.21
C ASP A 43 -12.74 -28.64 -1.74
N ILE A 44 -11.97 -29.41 -0.96
CA ILE A 44 -10.58 -29.77 -1.26
C ILE A 44 -10.49 -30.52 -2.59
N ASN A 45 -11.48 -31.36 -2.93
CA ASN A 45 -11.43 -32.12 -4.15
C ASN A 45 -11.46 -31.20 -5.37
N VAL A 46 -12.31 -30.17 -5.35
CA VAL A 46 -12.34 -29.13 -6.41
C VAL A 46 -11.00 -28.40 -6.52
N MET A 47 -10.35 -28.14 -5.37
CA MET A 47 -9.07 -27.44 -5.36
C MET A 47 -7.93 -28.35 -5.88
N LEU A 48 -7.96 -29.66 -5.56
CA LEU A 48 -7.00 -30.63 -6.09
C LEU A 48 -7.20 -30.86 -7.58
N ASP A 49 -8.43 -30.99 -8.05
CA ASP A 49 -8.75 -31.12 -9.49
C ASP A 49 -8.30 -29.89 -10.30
N LEU A 50 -8.45 -28.69 -9.72
CA LEU A 50 -7.94 -27.46 -10.32
C LEU A 50 -6.40 -27.47 -10.37
N LEU A 51 -5.74 -27.88 -9.30
CA LEU A 51 -4.28 -27.97 -9.26
C LEU A 51 -3.75 -28.99 -10.28
N ASP A 52 -4.38 -30.15 -10.41
CA ASP A 52 -4.00 -31.18 -11.38
C ASP A 52 -4.14 -30.64 -12.82
N LYS A 53 -5.26 -30.03 -13.17
CA LYS A 53 -5.45 -29.39 -14.48
C LYS A 53 -4.41 -28.30 -14.76
N MET A 54 -4.06 -27.48 -13.76
CA MET A 54 -3.04 -26.43 -13.89
C MET A 54 -1.65 -26.99 -14.04
N MET A 55 -1.32 -28.10 -13.40
CA MET A 55 -0.02 -28.77 -13.51
C MET A 55 0.15 -29.46 -14.87
N GLU A 56 -0.94 -29.82 -15.54
CA GLU A 56 -0.93 -30.33 -16.93
C GLU A 56 -0.64 -29.22 -17.94
N ASP A 57 -0.99 -27.96 -17.64
CA ASP A 57 -0.66 -26.83 -18.51
C ASP A 57 0.83 -26.46 -18.41
N LYS A 58 1.54 -26.62 -19.52
CA LYS A 58 2.97 -26.28 -19.62
C LYS A 58 3.27 -24.81 -19.33
N ALA A 59 2.30 -23.91 -19.50
CA ALA A 59 2.44 -22.48 -19.25
C ALA A 59 2.25 -22.11 -17.77
N PHE A 60 1.53 -22.91 -16.99
CA PHE A 60 1.22 -22.60 -15.58
C PHE A 60 2.46 -22.40 -14.73
N LEU A 61 3.34 -23.41 -14.71
CA LEU A 61 4.51 -23.40 -13.83
C LEU A 61 5.46 -22.20 -14.08
N PRO A 62 5.88 -21.89 -15.32
CA PRO A 62 6.73 -20.75 -15.58
C PRO A 62 6.06 -19.41 -15.24
N LEU A 63 4.77 -19.24 -15.52
CA LEU A 63 4.02 -18.01 -15.19
C LEU A 63 3.91 -17.85 -13.68
N PHE A 64 3.57 -18.91 -12.96
CA PHE A 64 3.45 -18.91 -11.51
C PHE A 64 4.77 -18.61 -10.81
N VAL A 65 5.86 -19.25 -11.26
CA VAL A 65 7.21 -19.01 -10.73
C VAL A 65 7.65 -17.56 -10.98
N PHE A 66 7.43 -17.04 -12.19
CA PHE A 66 7.78 -15.66 -12.51
C PHE A 66 6.96 -14.66 -11.68
N ALA A 67 5.65 -14.86 -11.55
CA ALA A 67 4.80 -14.06 -10.68
C ALA A 67 5.28 -14.12 -9.22
N SER A 68 5.69 -15.29 -8.74
CA SER A 68 6.21 -15.48 -7.38
C SER A 68 7.53 -14.74 -7.16
N ILE A 69 8.43 -14.68 -8.16
CA ILE A 69 9.68 -13.91 -8.11
C ILE A 69 9.41 -12.38 -8.04
N LEU A 70 8.34 -11.90 -8.62
CA LEU A 70 7.97 -10.48 -8.54
C LEU A 70 7.56 -10.05 -7.12
N MET A 71 7.12 -10.98 -6.26
CA MET A 71 6.73 -10.67 -4.87
C MET A 71 7.89 -10.13 -4.03
N PRO A 72 9.05 -10.80 -3.91
CA PRO A 72 10.20 -10.23 -3.20
C PRO A 72 10.72 -8.93 -3.84
N LEU A 73 10.62 -8.77 -5.17
CA LEU A 73 10.95 -7.52 -5.83
C LEU A 73 10.02 -6.38 -5.39
N ASN A 74 8.72 -6.63 -5.29
CA ASN A 74 7.75 -5.66 -4.79
C ASN A 74 8.09 -5.21 -3.35
N LEU A 75 8.39 -6.17 -2.46
CA LEU A 75 8.78 -5.90 -1.08
C LEU A 75 10.12 -5.16 -0.99
N PHE A 76 11.07 -5.47 -1.86
CA PHE A 76 12.35 -4.77 -1.96
C PHE A 76 12.15 -3.30 -2.36
N LEU A 77 11.30 -3.02 -3.33
CA LEU A 77 10.98 -1.65 -3.76
C LEU A 77 10.33 -0.85 -2.62
N GLU A 78 9.40 -1.46 -1.87
CA GLU A 78 8.79 -0.85 -0.70
C GLU A 78 9.83 -0.55 0.39
N ALA A 79 10.72 -1.50 0.68
CA ALA A 79 11.79 -1.33 1.65
C ALA A 79 12.77 -0.23 1.21
N LYS A 80 13.11 -0.15 -0.08
CA LYS A 80 13.98 0.91 -0.63
C LYS A 80 13.31 2.29 -0.55
N LYS A 81 12.02 2.37 -0.84
CA LYS A 81 11.22 3.60 -0.69
C LYS A 81 11.21 4.07 0.75
N TRP A 82 10.91 3.18 1.70
CA TRP A 82 10.90 3.49 3.13
C TRP A 82 12.29 3.87 3.65
N GLN A 83 13.35 3.13 3.25
CA GLN A 83 14.73 3.46 3.57
C GLN A 83 15.09 4.88 3.14
N PHE A 84 14.72 5.25 1.91
CA PHE A 84 14.96 6.58 1.36
C PHE A 84 14.27 7.65 2.19
N LEU A 85 13.00 7.47 2.54
CA LEU A 85 12.24 8.43 3.36
C LEU A 85 12.86 8.61 4.74
N VAL A 86 13.21 7.52 5.42
CA VAL A 86 13.77 7.56 6.78
C VAL A 86 15.22 8.06 6.79
N SER A 87 15.97 7.92 5.70
CA SER A 87 17.38 8.31 5.61
C SER A 87 17.65 9.77 5.97
N ARG A 88 16.61 10.59 5.96
CA ARG A 88 16.67 12.00 6.33
C ARG A 88 16.83 12.20 7.84
N SER A 89 16.26 11.34 8.65
CA SER A 89 16.34 11.38 10.11
C SER A 89 17.35 10.37 10.65
N GLU A 90 17.36 9.16 10.07
CA GLU A 90 18.24 8.07 10.52
C GLU A 90 18.67 7.20 9.34
N ARG A 91 19.97 6.91 9.24
CA ARG A 91 20.48 5.95 8.25
C ARG A 91 20.19 4.52 8.68
N VAL A 92 19.36 3.83 7.90
CA VAL A 92 18.95 2.45 8.16
C VAL A 92 19.52 1.55 7.06
N SER A 93 20.02 0.36 7.42
CA SER A 93 20.49 -0.61 6.43
C SER A 93 19.32 -1.19 5.62
N MET A 94 19.58 -1.70 4.42
CA MET A 94 18.54 -2.32 3.57
C MET A 94 17.89 -3.52 4.27
N LEU A 95 18.68 -4.35 4.95
CA LEU A 95 18.15 -5.49 5.72
C LEU A 95 17.22 -5.05 6.85
N THR A 96 17.55 -3.95 7.55
CA THR A 96 16.69 -3.39 8.58
C THR A 96 15.40 -2.84 7.98
N SER A 97 15.48 -2.19 6.81
CA SER A 97 14.32 -1.68 6.08
C SER A 97 13.40 -2.81 5.62
N MET A 98 13.94 -3.91 5.13
CA MET A 98 13.17 -5.11 4.79
C MET A 98 12.47 -5.68 6.02
N LYS A 99 13.18 -5.86 7.14
CA LYS A 99 12.58 -6.32 8.41
C LYS A 99 11.46 -5.40 8.87
N ALA A 100 11.65 -4.07 8.77
CA ALA A 100 10.63 -3.09 9.12
C ALA A 100 9.37 -3.23 8.24
N VAL A 101 9.53 -3.38 6.93
CA VAL A 101 8.42 -3.58 6.00
C VAL A 101 7.69 -4.89 6.28
N PHE A 102 8.41 -6.00 6.45
CA PHE A 102 7.78 -7.28 6.79
C PHE A 102 7.01 -7.21 8.11
N THR A 103 7.59 -6.60 9.15
CA THR A 103 6.91 -6.43 10.45
C THR A 103 5.68 -5.53 10.29
N GLY A 104 5.79 -4.45 9.51
CA GLY A 104 4.66 -3.57 9.21
C GLY A 104 3.51 -4.31 8.54
N LEU A 105 3.82 -5.11 7.51
CA LEU A 105 2.83 -5.94 6.82
C LEU A 105 2.19 -6.97 7.76
N SER A 106 2.98 -7.67 8.59
CA SER A 106 2.46 -8.65 9.55
C SER A 106 1.50 -8.02 10.56
N VAL A 107 1.82 -6.81 11.07
CA VAL A 107 0.94 -6.08 12.00
C VAL A 107 -0.29 -5.54 11.28
N SER A 108 -0.17 -5.16 10.00
CA SER A 108 -1.27 -4.61 9.22
C SER A 108 -2.43 -5.59 9.01
N ILE A 109 -2.16 -6.89 8.98
CA ILE A 109 -3.18 -7.95 8.83
C ILE A 109 -4.22 -7.88 9.97
N PHE A 110 -3.79 -7.49 11.18
CA PHE A 110 -4.64 -7.46 12.37
C PHE A 110 -5.26 -6.07 12.64
N THR A 111 -5.07 -5.11 11.73
CA THR A 111 -5.52 -3.73 11.95
C THR A 111 -6.40 -3.24 10.81
N PRO A 112 -7.51 -2.53 11.12
CA PRO A 112 -8.36 -1.95 10.10
C PRO A 112 -7.56 -0.93 9.26
N ASN A 113 -7.88 -0.85 7.97
CA ASN A 113 -7.24 0.05 7.00
C ASN A 113 -5.70 -0.04 7.00
N ARG A 114 -5.13 -1.19 7.39
CA ARG A 114 -3.69 -1.46 7.40
C ARG A 114 -2.86 -0.47 8.25
N VAL A 115 -3.47 0.19 9.23
CA VAL A 115 -2.80 1.17 10.10
C VAL A 115 -1.62 0.57 10.86
N GLY A 116 -1.66 -0.74 11.15
CA GLY A 116 -0.55 -1.48 11.75
C GLY A 116 0.77 -1.42 10.99
N GLU A 117 0.71 -1.16 9.68
CA GLU A 117 1.91 -0.98 8.86
C GLU A 117 2.79 0.18 9.34
N PHE A 118 2.18 1.28 9.76
CA PHE A 118 2.89 2.44 10.30
C PHE A 118 3.56 2.11 11.63
N PHE A 119 2.85 1.44 12.52
CA PHE A 119 3.36 1.07 13.85
C PHE A 119 4.43 -0.01 13.77
N GLY A 120 4.28 -1.02 12.91
CA GLY A 120 5.25 -2.10 12.76
C GLY A 120 6.63 -1.61 12.32
N ARG A 121 6.68 -0.59 11.48
CA ARG A 121 7.94 -0.05 10.94
C ARG A 121 8.75 0.76 11.95
N ILE A 122 8.11 1.49 12.85
CA ILE A 122 8.80 2.37 13.81
C ILE A 122 9.64 1.62 14.84
N PHE A 123 9.34 0.33 15.09
CA PHE A 123 10.15 -0.49 16.03
C PHE A 123 11.61 -0.66 15.60
N PHE A 124 11.92 -0.41 14.32
CA PHE A 124 13.26 -0.53 13.77
C PHE A 124 14.02 0.80 13.76
N LEU A 125 13.40 1.90 14.20
CA LEU A 125 14.01 3.21 14.34
C LEU A 125 14.59 3.36 15.76
N LYS A 126 15.85 3.79 15.85
CA LYS A 126 16.55 3.93 17.12
C LYS A 126 16.69 5.38 17.59
N LYS A 127 16.87 6.28 16.64
CA LYS A 127 17.14 7.71 16.88
C LYS A 127 15.95 8.59 16.53
N THR A 128 15.14 8.17 15.55
CA THR A 128 13.98 8.91 15.07
C THR A 128 12.82 8.76 16.05
N PRO A 129 12.18 9.86 16.48
CA PRO A 129 10.96 9.79 17.28
C PRO A 129 9.87 8.96 16.55
N PRO A 130 9.10 8.12 17.28
CA PRO A 130 8.10 7.24 16.68
C PRO A 130 7.10 7.96 15.77
N ILE A 131 6.62 9.12 16.18
CA ILE A 131 5.65 9.92 15.43
C ILE A 131 6.26 10.41 14.10
N GLU A 132 7.52 10.85 14.09
CA GLU A 132 8.22 11.23 12.87
C GLU A 132 8.33 10.04 11.90
N GLY A 133 8.67 8.85 12.40
CA GLY A 133 8.70 7.63 11.60
C GLY A 133 7.36 7.26 10.98
N ILE A 134 6.25 7.50 11.70
CA ILE A 134 4.89 7.34 11.17
C ILE A 134 4.66 8.32 10.01
N PHE A 135 4.94 9.60 10.18
CA PHE A 135 4.75 10.60 9.13
C PHE A 135 5.58 10.30 7.88
N MET A 136 6.82 9.88 8.02
CA MET A 136 7.66 9.46 6.89
C MET A 136 7.05 8.27 6.14
N THR A 137 6.47 7.31 6.86
CA THR A 137 5.77 6.18 6.26
C THR A 137 4.49 6.63 5.54
N VAL A 138 3.73 7.56 6.13
CA VAL A 138 2.53 8.16 5.52
C VAL A 138 2.83 8.83 4.19
N ILE A 139 3.95 9.57 4.06
CA ILE A 139 4.38 10.16 2.77
C ILE A 139 4.52 9.08 1.70
N GLY A 140 5.15 7.96 2.04
CA GLY A 140 5.31 6.82 1.13
C GLY A 140 3.99 6.17 0.74
N SER A 141 3.04 6.09 1.69
CA SER A 141 1.69 5.54 1.46
C SER A 141 0.84 6.47 0.59
N ILE A 142 0.88 7.78 0.84
CA ILE A 142 0.22 8.79 -0.01
C ILE A 142 0.74 8.72 -1.44
N SER A 143 2.05 8.57 -1.63
CA SER A 143 2.65 8.40 -2.95
C SER A 143 2.10 7.16 -3.68
N GLN A 144 1.97 6.03 -2.99
CA GLN A 144 1.41 4.80 -3.57
C GLN A 144 -0.07 4.97 -3.91
N LEU A 145 -0.83 5.61 -3.01
CA LEU A 145 -2.24 5.92 -3.22
C LEU A 145 -2.44 6.81 -4.46
N LEU A 146 -1.63 7.87 -4.60
CA LEU A 146 -1.68 8.76 -5.76
C LEU A 146 -1.43 8.03 -7.07
N VAL A 147 -0.41 7.16 -7.12
CA VAL A 147 -0.14 6.34 -8.32
C VAL A 147 -1.37 5.49 -8.64
N THR A 148 -1.97 4.83 -7.65
CA THR A 148 -3.16 4.00 -7.85
C THR A 148 -4.35 4.83 -8.37
N ILE A 149 -4.59 6.00 -7.80
CA ILE A 149 -5.68 6.90 -8.24
C ILE A 149 -5.42 7.40 -9.66
N ILE A 150 -4.21 7.86 -9.97
CA ILE A 150 -3.88 8.40 -11.30
C ILE A 150 -4.01 7.31 -12.36
N VAL A 151 -3.37 6.16 -12.18
CA VAL A 151 -3.41 5.08 -13.17
C VAL A 151 -4.81 4.49 -13.27
N GLY A 152 -5.50 4.29 -12.14
CA GLY A 152 -6.86 3.75 -12.11
C GLY A 152 -7.88 4.67 -12.76
N SER A 153 -7.81 6.00 -12.53
CA SER A 153 -8.73 6.95 -13.16
C SER A 153 -8.47 7.11 -14.67
N ILE A 154 -7.21 7.05 -15.12
CA ILE A 154 -6.88 7.00 -16.55
C ILE A 154 -7.46 5.73 -17.16
N SER A 155 -7.23 4.58 -16.56
CA SER A 155 -7.78 3.31 -17.04
C SER A 155 -9.31 3.30 -17.06
N LEU A 156 -9.96 3.87 -16.06
CA LEU A 156 -11.41 3.98 -16.00
C LEU A 156 -11.96 4.84 -17.15
N ALA A 157 -11.24 5.91 -17.52
CA ALA A 157 -11.62 6.78 -18.64
C ALA A 157 -11.58 6.07 -19.99
N PHE A 158 -10.74 5.03 -20.16
CA PHE A 158 -10.73 4.18 -21.35
C PHE A 158 -11.69 2.98 -21.23
N PHE A 159 -11.78 2.40 -20.03
CA PHE A 159 -12.62 1.23 -19.76
C PHE A 159 -14.10 1.55 -19.89
N LEU A 160 -14.57 2.63 -19.27
CA LEU A 160 -16.00 2.93 -19.19
C LEU A 160 -16.66 3.15 -20.55
N PRO A 161 -16.11 3.95 -21.49
CA PRO A 161 -16.71 4.11 -22.82
C PRO A 161 -16.70 2.83 -23.67
N THR A 162 -15.78 1.90 -23.38
CA THR A 162 -15.68 0.63 -24.13
C THR A 162 -16.82 -0.33 -23.77
N TYR A 163 -17.26 -0.32 -22.51
CA TYR A 163 -18.27 -1.27 -22.00
C TYR A 163 -19.63 -0.61 -21.69
N TYR A 164 -19.68 0.70 -21.62
CA TYR A 164 -20.90 1.47 -21.36
C TYR A 164 -21.06 2.56 -22.42
N ALA A 165 -22.01 2.35 -23.33
CA ALA A 165 -22.42 3.35 -24.28
C ALA A 165 -23.60 4.14 -23.70
N PRO A 166 -23.48 5.44 -23.46
CA PRO A 166 -24.57 6.28 -22.99
C PRO A 166 -25.71 6.26 -24.03
N SER A 167 -26.96 6.20 -23.54
CA SER A 167 -28.15 6.12 -24.43
C SER A 167 -28.63 7.49 -24.92
N ASP A 168 -28.22 8.57 -24.27
CA ASP A 168 -28.65 9.93 -24.52
C ASP A 168 -27.52 10.94 -24.29
N PHE A 169 -27.66 12.13 -24.88
CA PHE A 169 -26.65 13.20 -24.81
C PHE A 169 -26.35 13.65 -23.39
N SER A 170 -27.35 13.64 -22.49
CA SER A 170 -27.14 14.05 -21.09
C SER A 170 -26.26 13.08 -20.33
N SER A 171 -26.42 11.78 -20.52
CA SER A 171 -25.55 10.77 -19.87
C SER A 171 -24.13 10.74 -20.48
N GLU A 172 -24.00 11.01 -21.78
CA GLU A 172 -22.71 11.18 -22.43
C GLU A 172 -21.97 12.40 -21.88
N LEU A 173 -22.63 13.54 -21.79
CA LEU A 173 -22.07 14.78 -21.22
C LEU A 173 -21.67 14.60 -19.77
N LEU A 174 -22.48 13.91 -18.96
CA LEU A 174 -22.17 13.61 -17.57
C LEU A 174 -20.91 12.75 -17.48
N MET A 175 -20.80 11.70 -18.29
CA MET A 175 -19.63 10.81 -18.29
C MET A 175 -18.33 11.58 -18.60
N TYR A 176 -18.31 12.39 -19.67
CA TYR A 176 -17.11 13.17 -20.01
C TYR A 176 -16.81 14.25 -18.99
N SER A 177 -17.84 14.89 -18.40
CA SER A 177 -17.63 15.88 -17.34
C SER A 177 -16.98 15.26 -16.10
N LEU A 178 -17.37 14.05 -15.72
CA LEU A 178 -16.74 13.30 -14.62
C LEU A 178 -15.28 12.95 -14.92
N PHE A 179 -14.93 12.61 -16.16
CA PHE A 179 -13.53 12.38 -16.54
C PHE A 179 -12.70 13.65 -16.47
N VAL A 180 -13.23 14.78 -16.94
CA VAL A 180 -12.53 16.09 -16.83
C VAL A 180 -12.32 16.47 -15.37
N VAL A 181 -13.34 16.34 -14.53
CA VAL A 181 -13.24 16.61 -13.09
C VAL A 181 -12.23 15.67 -12.43
N GLY A 182 -12.26 14.37 -12.73
CA GLY A 182 -11.31 13.39 -12.25
C GLY A 182 -9.87 13.70 -12.67
N PHE A 183 -9.66 14.10 -13.92
CA PHE A 183 -8.36 14.50 -14.44
C PHE A 183 -7.82 15.75 -13.73
N LEU A 184 -8.65 16.79 -13.57
CA LEU A 184 -8.27 17.99 -12.83
C LEU A 184 -7.97 17.68 -11.36
N ALA A 185 -8.75 16.83 -10.72
CA ALA A 185 -8.50 16.38 -9.35
C ALA A 185 -7.14 15.66 -9.23
N ASN A 186 -6.78 14.79 -10.20
CA ASN A 186 -5.47 14.15 -10.23
C ASN A 186 -4.31 15.15 -10.33
N ILE A 187 -4.45 16.18 -11.18
CA ILE A 187 -3.43 17.24 -11.30
C ILE A 187 -3.31 18.00 -9.99
N ILE A 188 -4.43 18.36 -9.36
CA ILE A 188 -4.45 19.06 -8.07
C ILE A 188 -3.79 18.21 -6.98
N PHE A 189 -4.15 16.94 -6.83
CA PHE A 189 -3.58 16.05 -5.82
C PHE A 189 -2.09 15.81 -6.03
N LEU A 190 -1.65 15.62 -7.28
CA LEU A 190 -0.23 15.49 -7.59
C LEU A 190 0.52 16.81 -7.30
N GLY A 191 -0.06 17.94 -7.67
CA GLY A 191 0.50 19.27 -7.37
C GLY A 191 0.63 19.51 -5.87
N LEU A 192 -0.38 19.17 -5.08
CA LEU A 192 -0.35 19.25 -3.62
C LEU A 192 0.69 18.30 -3.02
N TYR A 193 0.79 17.08 -3.51
CA TYR A 193 1.82 16.12 -3.08
C TYR A 193 3.22 16.63 -3.35
N LEU A 194 3.49 17.15 -4.55
CA LEU A 194 4.82 17.66 -4.93
C LEU A 194 5.17 18.98 -4.24
N ASN A 195 4.15 19.76 -3.83
CA ASN A 195 4.28 21.03 -3.12
C ASN A 195 3.79 20.92 -1.67
N ILE A 196 4.24 19.91 -0.96
CA ILE A 196 3.87 19.68 0.46
C ILE A 196 4.16 20.94 1.32
N SER A 197 5.16 21.73 0.97
CA SER A 197 5.45 23.01 1.62
C SER A 197 4.27 24.00 1.53
N PHE A 198 3.48 23.96 0.45
CA PHE A 198 2.28 24.76 0.30
C PHE A 198 1.19 24.33 1.30
N ILE A 199 1.01 23.01 1.47
CA ILE A 199 0.07 22.45 2.45
C ILE A 199 0.47 22.87 3.86
N THR A 200 1.76 22.88 4.17
CA THR A 200 2.25 23.30 5.50
C THR A 200 2.09 24.79 5.72
N ALA A 201 2.27 25.61 4.70
CA ALA A 201 2.00 27.06 4.78
C ALA A 201 0.52 27.36 4.99
N LEU A 202 -0.34 26.63 4.26
CA LEU A 202 -1.79 26.76 4.39
C LEU A 202 -2.27 26.29 5.78
N SER A 203 -1.76 25.17 6.27
CA SER A 203 -2.13 24.64 7.60
C SER A 203 -1.75 25.62 8.72
N LYS A 204 -0.56 26.24 8.66
CA LYS A 204 -0.14 27.28 9.62
C LYS A 204 -1.05 28.51 9.60
N ARG A 205 -1.74 28.78 8.50
CA ARG A 205 -2.68 29.91 8.36
C ARG A 205 -4.08 29.58 8.90
N VAL A 206 -4.47 28.31 8.81
CA VAL A 206 -5.81 27.83 9.21
C VAL A 206 -5.85 27.38 10.67
N PHE A 207 -4.79 26.74 11.16
CA PHE A 207 -4.73 26.22 12.52
C PHE A 207 -4.21 27.29 13.50
N LYS A 208 -4.96 27.46 14.61
CA LYS A 208 -4.64 28.43 15.67
C LYS A 208 -3.28 28.14 16.35
N PRO A 209 -2.62 29.16 16.93
CA PRO A 209 -1.29 29.02 17.58
C PRO A 209 -1.23 28.03 18.75
N GLU A 210 -2.37 27.66 19.32
CA GLU A 210 -2.49 26.71 20.45
C GLU A 210 -2.03 25.30 20.09
N TRP A 211 -1.96 24.97 18.81
CA TRP A 211 -1.54 23.67 18.29
C TRP A 211 -0.04 23.60 17.94
N LYS A 212 0.81 24.26 18.71
CA LYS A 212 2.27 24.31 18.51
C LYS A 212 2.94 22.95 18.33
N HIS A 213 2.43 21.91 18.99
CA HIS A 213 2.96 20.55 18.85
C HIS A 213 2.73 19.97 17.45
N TRP A 214 1.61 20.32 16.79
CA TRP A 214 1.32 19.85 15.44
C TRP A 214 2.17 20.53 14.37
N ASN A 215 2.56 21.78 14.58
CA ASN A 215 3.41 22.52 13.65
C ASN A 215 4.77 21.81 13.43
N HIS A 216 5.33 21.23 14.47
CA HIS A 216 6.57 20.46 14.35
C HIS A 216 6.41 19.23 13.45
N TYR A 217 5.30 18.50 13.54
CA TYR A 217 5.05 17.33 12.70
C TYR A 217 4.73 17.71 11.25
N ILE A 218 4.02 18.81 11.06
CA ILE A 218 3.74 19.37 9.74
C ILE A 218 5.05 19.79 9.06
N GLU A 219 6.04 20.27 9.80
CA GLU A 219 7.37 20.62 9.28
C GLU A 219 8.15 19.42 8.73
N ILE A 220 7.89 18.20 9.21
CA ILE A 220 8.49 16.98 8.68
C ILE A 220 8.08 16.78 7.22
N PHE A 221 6.82 17.04 6.88
CA PHE A 221 6.35 16.98 5.49
C PHE A 221 7.03 18.03 4.62
N SER A 222 7.17 19.27 5.11
CA SER A 222 7.79 20.36 4.34
C SER A 222 9.31 20.20 4.17
N ALA A 223 9.91 19.28 4.93
CA ALA A 223 11.33 19.03 4.84
C ALA A 223 11.75 18.36 3.53
N TYR A 224 10.85 17.67 2.81
CA TYR A 224 11.17 16.99 1.56
C TYR A 224 11.12 17.94 0.37
N LYS A 225 12.19 17.90 -0.46
CA LYS A 225 12.23 18.63 -1.72
C LYS A 225 11.35 17.94 -2.76
N THR A 226 10.86 18.70 -3.75
CA THR A 226 10.06 18.17 -4.87
C THR A 226 10.78 17.02 -5.60
N SER A 227 12.10 17.11 -5.78
CA SER A 227 12.90 16.05 -6.41
C SER A 227 12.93 14.75 -5.59
N GLU A 228 12.90 14.84 -4.26
CA GLU A 228 12.84 13.69 -3.36
C GLU A 228 11.45 13.03 -3.43
N LEU A 229 10.40 13.84 -3.45
CA LEU A 229 9.02 13.37 -3.61
C LEU A 229 8.78 12.73 -4.97
N LEU A 230 9.35 13.28 -6.05
CA LEU A 230 9.34 12.66 -7.37
C LEU A 230 10.05 11.31 -7.38
N ARG A 231 11.15 11.17 -6.66
CA ARG A 231 11.85 9.89 -6.51
C ARG A 231 10.98 8.86 -5.77
N VAL A 232 10.30 9.28 -4.70
CA VAL A 232 9.35 8.43 -3.95
C VAL A 232 8.19 8.02 -4.85
N PHE A 233 7.66 8.95 -5.64
CA PHE A 233 6.60 8.71 -6.61
C PHE A 233 7.05 7.72 -7.70
N GLY A 234 8.25 7.88 -8.24
CA GLY A 234 8.83 6.95 -9.22
C GLY A 234 9.00 5.53 -8.66
N LEU A 235 9.45 5.39 -7.40
CA LEU A 235 9.52 4.09 -6.74
C LEU A 235 8.14 3.48 -6.50
N SER A 236 7.13 4.31 -6.18
CA SER A 236 5.74 3.87 -6.04
C SER A 236 5.14 3.44 -7.38
N LEU A 237 5.45 4.16 -8.48
CA LEU A 237 5.03 3.78 -9.82
C LEU A 237 5.68 2.46 -10.27
N LEU A 238 6.99 2.31 -10.06
CA LEU A 238 7.69 1.05 -10.38
C LEU A 238 7.10 -0.13 -9.59
N ARG A 239 6.82 0.07 -8.31
CA ARG A 239 6.15 -0.92 -7.48
C ARG A 239 4.75 -1.24 -8.01
N TYR A 240 4.00 -0.22 -8.43
CA TYR A 240 2.69 -0.38 -9.04
C TYR A 240 2.75 -1.27 -10.29
N LEU A 241 3.69 -1.02 -11.18
CA LEU A 241 3.90 -1.83 -12.38
C LEU A 241 4.23 -3.29 -12.03
N VAL A 242 5.11 -3.50 -11.03
CA VAL A 242 5.48 -4.85 -10.58
C VAL A 242 4.27 -5.63 -10.09
N PHE A 243 3.44 -5.08 -9.19
CA PHE A 243 2.31 -5.85 -8.68
C PHE A 243 1.14 -5.94 -9.66
N SER A 244 0.98 -4.99 -10.59
CA SER A 244 0.01 -5.11 -11.70
C SER A 244 0.42 -6.21 -12.68
N THR A 245 1.70 -6.29 -13.04
CA THR A 245 2.24 -7.37 -13.84
C THR A 245 2.10 -8.72 -13.12
N GLN A 246 2.39 -8.77 -11.83
CA GLN A 246 2.23 -9.97 -11.01
C GLN A 246 0.78 -10.46 -11.01
N PHE A 247 -0.18 -9.55 -10.85
CA PHE A 247 -1.60 -9.89 -10.88
C PHE A 247 -2.02 -10.43 -12.25
N PHE A 248 -1.59 -9.79 -13.34
CA PHE A 248 -1.83 -10.27 -14.70
C PHE A 248 -1.25 -11.68 -14.93
N LEU A 249 -0.03 -11.92 -14.48
CA LEU A 249 0.60 -13.24 -14.61
C LEU A 249 -0.16 -14.32 -13.84
N PHE A 250 -0.69 -14.02 -12.66
CA PHE A 250 -1.56 -14.94 -11.95
C PHE A 250 -2.86 -15.20 -12.70
N LEU A 251 -3.52 -14.18 -13.23
CA LEU A 251 -4.72 -14.39 -14.06
C LEU A 251 -4.44 -15.33 -15.24
N ARG A 252 -3.29 -15.14 -15.90
CA ARG A 252 -2.88 -16.01 -17.01
C ARG A 252 -2.51 -17.42 -16.55
N ALA A 253 -1.84 -17.56 -15.41
CA ALA A 253 -1.52 -18.87 -14.84
C ALA A 253 -2.78 -19.66 -14.46
N PHE A 254 -3.82 -18.96 -13.99
CA PHE A 254 -5.11 -19.57 -13.65
C PHE A 254 -6.10 -19.64 -14.84
N ASP A 255 -5.56 -19.58 -16.06
CA ASP A 255 -6.29 -19.70 -17.34
C ASP A 255 -7.50 -18.76 -17.46
N VAL A 256 -7.41 -17.57 -16.85
CA VAL A 256 -8.42 -16.53 -17.06
C VAL A 256 -8.21 -15.93 -18.44
N PRO A 257 -9.19 -16.08 -19.38
CA PRO A 257 -9.05 -15.67 -20.78
C PRO A 257 -9.18 -14.15 -20.91
N LEU A 258 -8.23 -13.41 -20.36
CA LEU A 258 -8.21 -11.95 -20.40
C LEU A 258 -7.06 -11.47 -21.30
N PRO A 259 -7.36 -10.84 -22.47
CA PRO A 259 -6.35 -10.26 -23.35
C PRO A 259 -5.53 -9.18 -22.60
N LEU A 260 -4.25 -9.03 -22.98
CA LEU A 260 -3.36 -8.07 -22.31
C LEU A 260 -3.92 -6.63 -22.30
N GLY A 261 -4.53 -6.20 -23.43
CA GLY A 261 -5.13 -4.87 -23.54
C GLY A 261 -6.25 -4.63 -22.53
N GLU A 262 -7.16 -5.60 -22.40
CA GLU A 262 -8.26 -5.55 -21.41
C GLU A 262 -7.74 -5.64 -19.98
N ALA A 263 -6.73 -6.50 -19.72
CA ALA A 263 -6.09 -6.60 -18.42
C ALA A 263 -5.45 -5.27 -17.99
N MET A 264 -4.81 -4.57 -18.92
CA MET A 264 -4.18 -3.27 -18.66
C MET A 264 -5.21 -2.17 -18.32
N MET A 265 -6.46 -2.33 -18.73
CA MET A 265 -7.56 -1.44 -18.33
C MET A 265 -8.24 -1.91 -17.05
N LEU A 266 -8.51 -3.20 -16.90
CA LEU A 266 -9.31 -3.74 -15.80
C LEU A 266 -8.54 -3.78 -14.47
N ILE A 267 -7.27 -4.21 -14.47
CA ILE A 267 -6.47 -4.33 -13.25
C ILE A 267 -6.36 -2.99 -12.51
N PRO A 268 -6.01 -1.86 -13.17
CA PRO A 268 -5.99 -0.57 -12.50
C PRO A 268 -7.36 -0.11 -11.96
N VAL A 269 -8.45 -0.43 -12.64
CA VAL A 269 -9.80 -0.12 -12.16
C VAL A 269 -10.12 -0.93 -10.91
N ILE A 270 -9.78 -2.22 -10.87
CA ILE A 270 -9.93 -3.06 -9.68
C ILE A 270 -9.17 -2.45 -8.49
N TYR A 271 -7.92 -2.04 -8.70
CA TYR A 271 -7.13 -1.40 -7.64
C TYR A 271 -7.69 -0.06 -7.18
N LEU A 272 -8.24 0.75 -8.10
CA LEU A 272 -8.91 2.00 -7.76
C LEU A 272 -10.12 1.74 -6.86
N VAL A 273 -10.97 0.79 -7.24
CA VAL A 273 -12.18 0.44 -6.49
C VAL A 273 -11.83 -0.13 -5.12
N THR A 274 -10.92 -1.12 -5.07
CA THR A 274 -10.51 -1.75 -3.80
C THR A 274 -9.85 -0.76 -2.84
N THR A 275 -9.08 0.19 -3.35
CA THR A 275 -8.45 1.24 -2.53
C THR A 275 -9.47 2.23 -1.97
N SER A 276 -10.61 2.43 -2.66
CA SER A 276 -11.68 3.33 -2.24
C SER A 276 -12.59 2.74 -1.17
N ILE A 277 -12.58 1.43 -0.99
CA ILE A 277 -13.41 0.73 0.00
C ILE A 277 -12.58 0.50 1.26
N PRO A 278 -12.99 1.05 2.43
CA PRO A 278 -12.33 0.76 3.70
C PRO A 278 -12.51 -0.72 4.05
N THR A 279 -11.42 -1.46 4.12
CA THR A 279 -11.47 -2.90 4.41
C THR A 279 -10.71 -3.24 5.69
N ILE A 280 -11.13 -4.33 6.33
CA ILE A 280 -10.33 -5.00 7.35
C ILE A 280 -9.59 -6.11 6.61
N ALA A 281 -8.26 -6.16 6.68
CA ALA A 281 -7.44 -7.10 5.91
C ALA A 281 -7.87 -8.58 6.10
N LEU A 282 -8.44 -8.93 7.24
CA LEU A 282 -9.04 -10.26 7.49
C LEU A 282 -10.30 -10.53 6.65
N SER A 283 -11.05 -9.48 6.26
CA SER A 283 -12.23 -9.63 5.39
C SER A 283 -11.87 -9.73 3.90
N GLU A 284 -10.63 -9.38 3.52
CA GLU A 284 -10.12 -9.55 2.15
C GLU A 284 -9.69 -11.01 1.88
N LEU A 285 -9.52 -11.82 2.94
CA LEU A 285 -9.08 -13.21 2.86
C LEU A 285 -10.24 -14.21 2.81
N GLY A 286 -11.50 -13.74 2.95
CA GLY A 286 -12.70 -14.56 3.06
C GLY A 286 -13.65 -14.51 1.85
#